data_96afa60781bc33392741481383c73a52
#
_entry.id   96afa60781bc33392741481383c73a52
#
_cell.length_a   1.000
_cell.length_b   1.000
_cell.length_c   1.000
_cell.angle_alpha   90.00
_cell.angle_beta   90.00
_cell.angle_gamma   90.00
#
_symmetry.space_group_name_H-M   'P 1'
#
loop_
_entity.id
_entity.type
_entity.pdbx_description
1 polymer ?
#
loop_
_entity_poly.entity_id
_entity_poly.type
_entity_poly.pdbx_seq_one_letter_code
_entity_poly.pdbx_strand_id
1 'polypeptide(L)'
;MRKIIELEQQGADLFFGERSFDVNDLVRTNEKGEGYINIIRLDDIQGRPKLFSTFMLSLLAELYETFPEKGDLDKPKLVLFIDEAHLIFSEASKALLNQLKHTIKLIRSKGVGVYFVTQNPTDIPNNVLGQLGLKIQHSLRAFTARDRKAIKLTAQNYPETTFFDVENTLTFMGIGEALVSALDEKGRPTPLTPTLLQAPKSRMDILSPAELSTLNESSQLRIKYNEFIDRNSAYEILSAKIKKINKTQAPQRKTSKSRSQRQNPIVKVLTSATFIRAVFGILKKVV
;
A
#
# COMPACT_ATOMS: atom_id res chain seq x y z
N MET A 1 -3.65 -21.57 3.51
CA MET A 1 -3.84 -22.04 2.13
C MET A 1 -4.96 -21.32 1.38
N ARG A 2 -6.26 -21.36 1.80
CA ARG A 2 -7.36 -20.73 1.03
C ARG A 2 -7.11 -19.25 0.66
N LYS A 3 -6.58 -18.43 1.59
CA LYS A 3 -6.30 -17.02 1.32
C LYS A 3 -5.17 -16.79 0.32
N ILE A 4 -4.18 -17.67 0.25
CA ILE A 4 -3.09 -17.60 -0.73
C ILE A 4 -3.64 -17.92 -2.12
N ILE A 5 -4.41 -19.01 -2.24
CA ILE A 5 -5.07 -19.39 -3.50
C ILE A 5 -6.00 -18.26 -4.01
N GLU A 6 -6.72 -17.60 -3.11
CA GLU A 6 -7.59 -16.47 -3.45
C GLU A 6 -6.80 -15.27 -3.97
N LEU A 7 -5.63 -14.99 -3.41
CA LEU A 7 -4.72 -13.95 -3.90
C LEU A 7 -4.08 -14.34 -5.24
N GLU A 8 -3.66 -15.60 -5.40
CA GLU A 8 -3.14 -16.13 -6.67
C GLU A 8 -4.17 -16.01 -7.79
N GLN A 9 -5.45 -16.32 -7.52
CA GLN A 9 -6.54 -16.14 -8.49
C GLN A 9 -6.78 -14.67 -8.87
N GLN A 10 -6.34 -13.73 -8.04
CA GLN A 10 -6.38 -12.30 -8.33
C GLN A 10 -5.10 -11.80 -9.04
N GLY A 11 -4.18 -12.67 -9.39
CA GLY A 11 -2.92 -12.33 -10.05
C GLY A 11 -1.83 -11.88 -9.07
N ALA A 12 -1.86 -12.40 -7.84
CA ALA A 12 -0.85 -12.11 -6.84
C ALA A 12 0.56 -12.58 -7.23
N ASP A 13 0.67 -13.56 -8.12
CA ASP A 13 1.90 -14.02 -8.74
C ASP A 13 2.68 -12.91 -9.46
N LEU A 14 1.98 -11.86 -9.93
CA LEU A 14 2.61 -10.67 -10.49
C LEU A 14 3.23 -9.74 -9.43
N PHE A 15 2.81 -9.87 -8.16
CA PHE A 15 3.23 -9.00 -7.06
C PHE A 15 4.10 -9.70 -6.03
N PHE A 16 3.92 -10.99 -5.82
CA PHE A 16 4.69 -11.80 -4.90
C PHE A 16 5.78 -12.56 -5.66
N GLY A 17 6.92 -11.94 -5.81
CA GLY A 17 8.07 -12.51 -6.49
C GLY A 17 9.35 -11.91 -5.96
N GLU A 18 10.32 -11.76 -6.83
CA GLU A 18 11.55 -11.05 -6.54
C GLU A 18 11.26 -9.57 -6.26
N ARG A 19 12.08 -8.96 -5.41
CA ARG A 19 11.98 -7.53 -5.11
C ARG A 19 12.27 -6.72 -6.37
N SER A 20 11.23 -6.12 -6.93
CA SER A 20 11.30 -5.33 -8.15
C SER A 20 11.25 -3.81 -7.91
N PHE A 21 11.10 -3.37 -6.65
CA PHE A 21 10.96 -1.95 -6.30
C PHE A 21 11.77 -1.62 -5.05
N ASP A 22 12.48 -0.49 -5.10
CA ASP A 22 13.27 0.04 -3.98
C ASP A 22 12.63 1.35 -3.49
N VAL A 23 12.14 1.35 -2.26
CA VAL A 23 11.51 2.53 -1.66
C VAL A 23 12.45 3.74 -1.53
N ASN A 24 13.77 3.52 -1.54
CA ASN A 24 14.75 4.61 -1.54
C ASN A 24 14.73 5.42 -2.83
N ASP A 25 14.25 4.86 -3.94
CA ASP A 25 14.10 5.60 -5.19
C ASP A 25 13.01 6.69 -5.12
N LEU A 26 12.08 6.58 -4.18
CA LEU A 26 11.04 7.58 -3.97
C LEU A 26 11.56 8.88 -3.34
N VAL A 27 12.69 8.83 -2.64
CA VAL A 27 13.28 10.00 -1.94
C VAL A 27 14.46 10.62 -2.66
N ARG A 28 14.66 10.27 -3.94
CA ARG A 28 15.73 10.87 -4.75
C ARG A 28 15.48 12.33 -4.98
N THR A 29 16.55 13.08 -5.10
CA THR A 29 16.54 14.50 -5.45
C THR A 29 17.35 14.74 -6.72
N ASN A 30 17.06 15.83 -7.43
CA ASN A 30 17.86 16.30 -8.55
C ASN A 30 19.13 17.02 -8.05
N GLU A 31 19.95 17.51 -8.97
CA GLU A 31 21.19 18.26 -8.67
C GLU A 31 20.95 19.54 -7.87
N LYS A 32 19.74 20.09 -7.92
CA LYS A 32 19.34 21.28 -7.16
C LYS A 32 18.80 20.94 -5.76
N GLY A 33 18.74 19.65 -5.40
CA GLY A 33 18.16 19.18 -4.13
C GLY A 33 16.64 19.15 -4.11
N GLU A 34 15.97 19.32 -5.26
CA GLU A 34 14.51 19.21 -5.37
C GLU A 34 14.11 17.74 -5.48
N GLY A 35 13.03 17.35 -4.80
CA GLY A 35 12.51 15.98 -4.84
C GLY A 35 11.84 15.65 -6.18
N TYR A 36 12.01 14.42 -6.65
CA TYR A 36 11.27 13.94 -7.81
C TYR A 36 9.81 13.66 -7.47
N ILE A 37 8.92 13.92 -8.43
CA ILE A 37 7.53 13.46 -8.38
C ILE A 37 7.48 12.06 -9.00
N ASN A 38 7.16 11.07 -8.18
CA ASN A 38 7.04 9.68 -8.62
C ASN A 38 5.55 9.32 -8.72
N ILE A 39 5.14 8.71 -9.83
CA ILE A 39 3.77 8.25 -10.05
C ILE A 39 3.80 6.72 -10.15
N ILE A 40 3.19 6.07 -9.15
CA ILE A 40 3.00 4.62 -9.14
C ILE A 40 1.59 4.36 -9.69
N ARG A 41 1.52 3.82 -10.90
CA ARG A 41 0.25 3.50 -11.54
C ARG A 41 -0.21 2.12 -11.10
N LEU A 42 -1.45 2.05 -10.62
CA LEU A 42 -2.06 0.84 -10.07
C LEU A 42 -3.37 0.50 -10.78
N ASP A 43 -3.55 0.98 -12.03
CA ASP A 43 -4.78 0.83 -12.81
C ASP A 43 -5.20 -0.64 -12.95
N ASP A 44 -4.23 -1.52 -13.14
CA ASP A 44 -4.45 -2.96 -13.34
C ASP A 44 -4.97 -3.68 -12.10
N ILE A 45 -4.80 -3.09 -10.92
CA ILE A 45 -5.20 -3.72 -9.65
C ILE A 45 -6.32 -2.98 -8.91
N GLN A 46 -6.80 -1.85 -9.40
CA GLN A 46 -7.95 -1.14 -8.82
C GLN A 46 -9.20 -2.02 -8.75
N GLY A 47 -9.46 -2.83 -9.77
CA GLY A 47 -10.54 -3.80 -9.78
C GLY A 47 -10.34 -5.02 -8.88
N ARG A 48 -9.23 -5.09 -8.12
CA ARG A 48 -8.84 -6.19 -7.23
C ARG A 48 -8.54 -5.67 -5.82
N PRO A 49 -9.56 -5.31 -5.02
CA PRO A 49 -9.37 -4.54 -3.79
C PRO A 49 -8.45 -5.20 -2.76
N LYS A 50 -8.46 -6.54 -2.67
CA LYS A 50 -7.56 -7.27 -1.75
C LYS A 50 -6.10 -7.14 -2.16
N LEU A 51 -5.82 -7.21 -3.47
CA LEU A 51 -4.47 -7.07 -3.99
C LEU A 51 -3.98 -5.64 -3.82
N PHE A 52 -4.80 -4.65 -4.15
CA PHE A 52 -4.52 -3.23 -3.94
C PHE A 52 -4.22 -2.94 -2.46
N SER A 53 -5.10 -3.38 -1.57
CA SER A 53 -4.93 -3.21 -0.12
C SER A 53 -3.62 -3.87 0.38
N THR A 54 -3.30 -5.08 -0.08
CA THR A 54 -2.07 -5.78 0.30
C THR A 54 -0.83 -5.05 -0.21
N PHE A 55 -0.83 -4.59 -1.45
CA PHE A 55 0.27 -3.82 -2.03
C PHE A 55 0.53 -2.53 -1.24
N MET A 56 -0.52 -1.73 -1.01
CA MET A 56 -0.39 -0.46 -0.28
C MET A 56 0.12 -0.65 1.15
N LEU A 57 -0.36 -1.69 1.83
CA LEU A 57 0.10 -2.00 3.18
C LEU A 57 1.55 -2.48 3.20
N SER A 58 1.96 -3.27 2.20
CA SER A 58 3.36 -3.70 2.05
C SER A 58 4.27 -2.51 1.77
N LEU A 59 3.85 -1.59 0.90
CA LEU A 59 4.60 -0.36 0.60
C LEU A 59 4.79 0.51 1.86
N LEU A 60 3.72 0.75 2.62
CA LEU A 60 3.79 1.54 3.85
C LEU A 60 4.64 0.85 4.93
N ALA A 61 4.56 -0.47 5.04
CA ALA A 61 5.40 -1.24 5.98
C ALA A 61 6.88 -1.17 5.57
N GLU A 62 7.19 -1.32 4.29
CA GLU A 62 8.57 -1.26 3.80
C GLU A 62 9.18 0.14 3.98
N LEU A 63 8.41 1.20 3.74
CA LEU A 63 8.83 2.58 4.04
C LEU A 63 9.14 2.75 5.53
N TYR A 64 8.27 2.24 6.39
CA TYR A 64 8.45 2.31 7.83
C TYR A 64 9.68 1.55 8.31
N GLU A 65 9.95 0.37 7.77
CA GLU A 65 11.10 -0.46 8.15
C GLU A 65 12.41 0.07 7.56
N THR A 66 12.40 0.55 6.32
CA THR A 66 13.61 0.95 5.61
C THR A 66 14.10 2.33 6.02
N PHE A 67 13.19 3.28 6.28
CA PHE A 67 13.60 4.64 6.57
C PHE A 67 14.05 4.77 8.03
N PRO A 68 15.20 5.44 8.26
CA PRO A 68 15.68 5.69 9.61
C PRO A 68 14.78 6.67 10.36
N GLU A 69 14.78 6.59 11.69
CA GLU A 69 14.18 7.61 12.54
C GLU A 69 14.84 8.97 12.29
N LYS A 70 14.04 9.99 12.03
CA LYS A 70 14.50 11.36 11.76
C LYS A 70 14.04 12.37 12.82
N GLY A 71 13.13 11.95 13.70
CA GLY A 71 12.49 12.82 14.64
C GLY A 71 11.59 13.87 13.98
N ASP A 72 11.45 15.04 14.58
CA ASP A 72 10.69 16.15 14.01
C ASP A 72 11.54 16.91 12.98
N LEU A 73 11.11 16.86 11.74
CA LEU A 73 11.72 17.59 10.62
C LEU A 73 10.81 18.77 10.25
N ASP A 74 11.41 19.90 9.85
CA ASP A 74 10.68 21.06 9.31
C ASP A 74 9.88 20.71 8.05
N LYS A 75 10.37 19.75 7.25
CA LYS A 75 9.73 19.29 6.02
C LYS A 75 9.83 17.76 5.91
N PRO A 76 8.79 17.11 5.43
CA PRO A 76 8.86 15.66 5.17
C PRO A 76 9.88 15.34 4.08
N LYS A 77 10.51 14.16 4.19
CA LYS A 77 11.41 13.62 3.15
C LYS A 77 10.65 13.01 1.99
N LEU A 78 9.49 12.45 2.28
CA LEU A 78 8.59 11.84 1.31
C LEU A 78 7.16 12.25 1.65
N VAL A 79 6.38 12.58 0.62
CA VAL A 79 4.93 12.77 0.75
C VAL A 79 4.23 11.81 -0.20
N LEU A 80 3.34 11.00 0.36
CA LEU A 80 2.52 10.05 -0.38
C LEU A 80 1.11 10.61 -0.52
N PHE A 81 0.63 10.73 -1.74
CA PHE A 81 -0.78 10.94 -2.05
C PHE A 81 -1.37 9.62 -2.52
N ILE A 82 -2.33 9.10 -1.78
CA ILE A 82 -2.98 7.83 -2.06
C ILE A 82 -4.39 8.13 -2.54
N ASP A 83 -4.58 8.05 -3.84
CA ASP A 83 -5.89 8.23 -4.46
C ASP A 83 -6.75 6.98 -4.30
N GLU A 84 -8.07 7.16 -4.33
CA GLU A 84 -9.06 6.10 -4.07
C GLU A 84 -8.77 5.32 -2.77
N ALA A 85 -8.42 6.06 -1.72
CA ALA A 85 -7.97 5.47 -0.45
C ALA A 85 -8.99 4.50 0.18
N HIS A 86 -10.27 4.59 -0.19
CA HIS A 86 -11.30 3.65 0.23
C HIS A 86 -10.96 2.19 -0.12
N LEU A 87 -10.22 1.94 -1.22
CA LEU A 87 -9.81 0.60 -1.63
C LEU A 87 -8.86 -0.07 -0.63
N ILE A 88 -8.10 0.72 0.15
CA ILE A 88 -7.23 0.16 1.20
C ILE A 88 -8.08 -0.42 2.33
N PHE A 89 -9.20 0.24 2.65
CA PHE A 89 -9.97 -0.05 3.86
C PHE A 89 -11.11 -1.05 3.61
N SER A 90 -11.68 -1.09 2.40
CA SER A 90 -12.90 -1.83 2.07
C SER A 90 -12.77 -3.34 2.28
N GLU A 91 -11.63 -3.93 1.89
CA GLU A 91 -11.40 -5.38 1.92
C GLU A 91 -10.24 -5.79 2.86
N ALA A 92 -9.69 -4.84 3.61
CA ALA A 92 -8.60 -5.12 4.52
C ALA A 92 -9.06 -5.96 5.73
N SER A 93 -8.31 -6.99 6.06
CA SER A 93 -8.55 -7.76 7.28
C SER A 93 -8.33 -6.88 8.53
N LYS A 94 -8.95 -7.25 9.66
CA LYS A 94 -8.75 -6.55 10.94
C LYS A 94 -7.27 -6.44 11.34
N ALA A 95 -6.47 -7.47 11.05
CA ALA A 95 -5.04 -7.48 11.33
C ALA A 95 -4.30 -6.45 10.48
N LEU A 96 -4.59 -6.39 9.16
CA LEU A 96 -4.02 -5.40 8.25
C LEU A 96 -4.42 -3.97 8.64
N LEU A 97 -5.69 -3.72 8.99
CA LEU A 97 -6.14 -2.42 9.47
C LEU A 97 -5.42 -1.98 10.75
N ASN A 98 -5.16 -2.90 11.68
CA ASN A 98 -4.41 -2.59 12.89
C ASN A 98 -2.93 -2.26 12.58
N GLN A 99 -2.31 -2.99 11.67
CA GLN A 99 -0.94 -2.69 11.21
C GLN A 99 -0.89 -1.32 10.53
N LEU A 100 -1.83 -1.03 9.64
CA LEU A 100 -1.92 0.28 8.97
C LEU A 100 -2.03 1.43 9.96
N LYS A 101 -2.91 1.31 10.97
CA LYS A 101 -3.05 2.32 12.03
C LYS A 101 -1.73 2.55 12.77
N HIS A 102 -1.06 1.46 13.11
CA HIS A 102 0.23 1.55 13.80
C HIS A 102 1.28 2.26 12.92
N THR A 103 1.36 1.87 11.66
CA THR A 103 2.29 2.49 10.70
C THR A 103 1.98 3.97 10.51
N ILE A 104 0.72 4.36 10.26
CA ILE A 104 0.34 5.78 10.08
C ILE A 104 0.70 6.61 11.31
N LYS A 105 0.48 6.09 12.51
CA LYS A 105 0.81 6.79 13.75
C LYS A 105 2.30 7.09 13.88
N LEU A 106 3.16 6.20 13.41
CA LEU A 106 4.61 6.24 13.63
C LEU A 106 5.40 6.73 12.40
N ILE A 107 4.83 6.68 11.20
CA ILE A 107 5.57 6.95 9.96
C ILE A 107 6.05 8.42 9.86
N ARG A 108 5.43 9.32 10.62
CA ARG A 108 5.86 10.71 10.74
C ARG A 108 7.30 10.81 11.26
N SER A 109 7.68 10.00 12.27
CA SER A 109 9.05 9.99 12.81
C SER A 109 10.12 9.56 11.80
N LYS A 110 9.68 8.89 10.72
CA LYS A 110 10.53 8.55 9.56
C LYS A 110 10.61 9.66 8.51
N GLY A 111 9.95 10.79 8.76
CA GLY A 111 9.89 11.91 7.82
C GLY A 111 8.95 11.68 6.64
N VAL A 112 7.92 10.84 6.78
CA VAL A 112 6.95 10.55 5.73
C VAL A 112 5.60 11.16 6.07
N GLY A 113 5.06 11.97 5.15
CA GLY A 113 3.69 12.48 5.18
C GLY A 113 2.78 11.61 4.31
N VAL A 114 1.57 11.33 4.77
CA VAL A 114 0.59 10.54 4.02
C VAL A 114 -0.70 11.32 3.88
N TYR A 115 -1.17 11.47 2.63
CA TYR A 115 -2.45 12.06 2.27
C TYR A 115 -3.36 10.98 1.69
N PHE A 116 -4.53 10.82 2.26
CA PHE A 116 -5.58 9.97 1.73
C PHE A 116 -6.56 10.83 0.95
N VAL A 117 -6.80 10.46 -0.31
CA VAL A 117 -7.78 11.11 -1.18
C VAL A 117 -8.91 10.13 -1.39
N THR A 118 -10.15 10.56 -1.12
CA THR A 118 -11.34 9.73 -1.26
C THR A 118 -12.57 10.59 -1.60
N GLN A 119 -13.53 10.02 -2.24
CA GLN A 119 -14.79 10.70 -2.60
C GLN A 119 -15.74 10.81 -1.41
N ASN A 120 -15.65 9.88 -0.46
CA ASN A 120 -16.55 9.86 0.68
C ASN A 120 -15.74 9.84 1.99
N PRO A 121 -15.86 10.87 2.84
CA PRO A 121 -15.09 10.96 4.08
C PRO A 121 -15.37 9.82 5.07
N THR A 122 -16.52 9.15 4.97
CA THR A 122 -16.87 8.01 5.84
C THR A 122 -16.18 6.71 5.46
N ASP A 123 -15.48 6.66 4.31
CA ASP A 123 -14.73 5.48 3.86
C ASP A 123 -13.45 5.28 4.67
N ILE A 124 -12.95 6.34 5.28
CA ILE A 124 -11.78 6.26 6.17
C ILE A 124 -12.23 5.91 7.58
N PRO A 125 -11.76 4.82 8.17
CA PRO A 125 -12.11 4.43 9.54
C PRO A 125 -11.78 5.53 10.56
N ASN A 126 -12.68 5.79 11.51
CA ASN A 126 -12.56 6.86 12.50
C ASN A 126 -11.22 6.85 13.28
N ASN A 127 -10.68 5.66 13.52
CA ASN A 127 -9.41 5.51 14.23
C ASN A 127 -8.17 5.85 13.36
N VAL A 128 -8.28 5.85 12.05
CA VAL A 128 -7.30 6.41 11.11
C VAL A 128 -7.54 7.91 10.98
N LEU A 129 -8.79 8.32 10.76
CA LEU A 129 -9.18 9.71 10.62
C LEU A 129 -8.73 10.58 11.80
N GLY A 130 -8.78 10.03 13.02
CA GLY A 130 -8.29 10.69 14.24
C GLY A 130 -6.77 10.89 14.32
N GLN A 131 -5.97 10.28 13.43
CA GLN A 131 -4.52 10.49 13.32
C GLN A 131 -4.15 11.56 12.27
N LEU A 132 -5.12 12.00 11.48
CA LEU A 132 -4.88 12.93 10.38
C LEU A 132 -5.02 14.37 10.88
N GLY A 133 -3.91 15.10 10.87
CA GLY A 133 -3.85 16.47 11.35
C GLY A 133 -4.38 17.52 10.37
N LEU A 134 -4.39 17.23 9.07
CA LEU A 134 -4.93 18.10 8.03
C LEU A 134 -6.17 17.46 7.43
N LYS A 135 -7.24 18.24 7.31
CA LYS A 135 -8.48 17.84 6.65
C LYS A 135 -8.85 18.92 5.64
N ILE A 136 -9.01 18.52 4.39
CA ILE A 136 -9.48 19.38 3.29
C ILE A 136 -10.71 18.69 2.73
N GLN A 137 -11.86 19.33 2.86
CA GLN A 137 -13.13 18.76 2.43
C GLN A 137 -13.82 19.67 1.41
N HIS A 138 -13.96 19.17 0.21
CA HIS A 138 -14.78 19.78 -0.82
C HIS A 138 -16.27 19.55 -0.54
N SER A 139 -17.12 20.21 -1.31
CA SER A 139 -18.56 20.10 -1.13
C SER A 139 -19.05 18.65 -1.25
N LEU A 140 -20.01 18.31 -0.40
CA LEU A 140 -20.72 17.03 -0.43
C LEU A 140 -22.13 17.23 -0.99
N ARG A 141 -22.63 16.26 -1.73
CA ARG A 141 -23.99 16.27 -2.25
C ARG A 141 -24.81 15.14 -1.64
N ALA A 142 -26.01 15.47 -1.18
CA ALA A 142 -26.91 14.52 -0.57
C ALA A 142 -28.09 14.21 -1.49
N PHE A 143 -28.09 13.03 -2.10
CA PHE A 143 -29.20 12.55 -2.92
C PHE A 143 -30.11 11.61 -2.13
N THR A 144 -29.58 10.94 -1.10
CA THR A 144 -30.32 9.96 -0.31
C THR A 144 -30.32 10.31 1.19
N ALA A 145 -31.17 9.65 1.97
CA ALA A 145 -31.16 9.77 3.43
C ALA A 145 -29.83 9.28 4.05
N ARG A 146 -29.18 8.31 3.40
CA ARG A 146 -27.85 7.82 3.81
C ARG A 146 -26.79 8.90 3.63
N ASP A 147 -26.82 9.62 2.52
CA ASP A 147 -25.88 10.72 2.24
C ASP A 147 -26.03 11.85 3.26
N ARG A 148 -27.27 12.24 3.58
CA ARG A 148 -27.53 13.26 4.63
C ARG A 148 -26.94 12.84 5.97
N LYS A 149 -27.13 11.57 6.35
CA LYS A 149 -26.55 11.04 7.59
C LYS A 149 -25.00 11.07 7.55
N ALA A 150 -24.40 10.71 6.43
CA ALA A 150 -22.95 10.76 6.23
C ALA A 150 -22.41 12.19 6.34
N ILE A 151 -23.08 13.17 5.72
CA ILE A 151 -22.71 14.60 5.81
C ILE A 151 -22.78 15.09 7.25
N LYS A 152 -23.85 14.77 7.98
CA LYS A 152 -23.98 15.11 9.40
C LYS A 152 -22.87 14.53 10.23
N LEU A 153 -22.52 13.26 10.05
CA LEU A 153 -21.38 12.61 10.74
C LEU A 153 -20.04 13.25 10.35
N THR A 154 -19.89 13.63 9.09
CA THR A 154 -18.69 14.33 8.62
C THR A 154 -18.55 15.69 9.28
N ALA A 155 -19.63 16.46 9.37
CA ALA A 155 -19.65 17.77 10.04
C ALA A 155 -19.21 17.66 11.51
N GLN A 156 -19.62 16.61 12.21
CA GLN A 156 -19.22 16.36 13.60
C GLN A 156 -17.73 16.02 13.79
N ASN A 157 -17.00 15.67 12.76
CA ASN A 157 -15.57 15.39 12.80
C ASN A 157 -14.68 16.64 12.69
N TYR A 158 -15.29 17.83 12.57
CA TYR A 158 -14.60 19.11 12.52
C TYR A 158 -14.71 19.86 13.85
N PRO A 159 -13.79 20.80 14.13
CA PRO A 159 -13.91 21.69 15.26
C PRO A 159 -15.24 22.45 15.25
N GLU A 160 -15.84 22.63 16.42
CA GLU A 160 -17.03 23.45 16.56
C GLU A 160 -16.72 24.92 16.20
N THR A 161 -17.65 25.56 15.53
CA THR A 161 -17.55 26.97 15.14
C THR A 161 -18.90 27.67 15.34
N THR A 162 -18.86 28.91 15.74
CA THR A 162 -20.05 29.79 15.88
C THR A 162 -20.23 30.71 14.67
N PHE A 163 -19.29 30.70 13.71
CA PHE A 163 -19.32 31.62 12.57
C PHE A 163 -20.24 31.16 11.44
N PHE A 164 -20.43 29.85 11.30
CA PHE A 164 -21.28 29.25 10.26
C PHE A 164 -21.72 27.85 10.65
N ASP A 165 -22.80 27.38 9.99
CA ASP A 165 -23.26 26.00 10.11
C ASP A 165 -22.44 25.09 9.19
N VAL A 166 -21.71 24.11 9.78
CA VAL A 166 -20.78 23.24 9.06
C VAL A 166 -21.52 22.32 8.08
N GLU A 167 -22.68 21.76 8.48
CA GLU A 167 -23.47 20.84 7.65
C GLU A 167 -23.99 21.56 6.40
N ASN A 168 -24.55 22.76 6.56
CA ASN A 168 -25.00 23.58 5.47
C ASN A 168 -23.83 24.00 4.57
N THR A 169 -22.71 24.45 5.14
CA THR A 169 -21.55 24.86 4.36
C THR A 169 -21.02 23.73 3.50
N LEU A 170 -20.90 22.50 4.05
CA LEU A 170 -20.49 21.31 3.28
C LEU A 170 -21.36 21.04 2.06
N THR A 171 -22.65 21.37 2.11
CA THR A 171 -23.58 21.12 1.01
C THR A 171 -23.66 22.24 -0.02
N PHE A 172 -23.36 23.47 0.39
CA PHE A 172 -23.53 24.67 -0.44
C PHE A 172 -22.24 25.21 -1.07
N MET A 173 -21.07 24.71 -0.65
CA MET A 173 -19.79 25.12 -1.25
C MET A 173 -19.78 24.92 -2.77
N GLY A 174 -19.15 25.87 -3.45
CA GLY A 174 -18.97 25.88 -4.90
C GLY A 174 -17.75 25.08 -5.36
N ILE A 175 -17.50 25.15 -6.66
CA ILE A 175 -16.32 24.55 -7.27
C ILE A 175 -15.07 25.34 -6.82
N GLY A 176 -14.03 24.63 -6.41
CA GLY A 176 -12.79 25.25 -5.93
C GLY A 176 -12.87 25.73 -4.48
N GLU A 177 -13.98 25.53 -3.80
CA GLU A 177 -14.11 25.82 -2.37
C GLU A 177 -13.89 24.56 -1.54
N ALA A 178 -13.33 24.71 -0.34
CA ALA A 178 -13.14 23.63 0.61
C ALA A 178 -13.19 24.14 2.05
N LEU A 179 -13.65 23.29 2.97
CA LEU A 179 -13.40 23.45 4.39
C LEU A 179 -12.01 22.92 4.74
N VAL A 180 -11.19 23.73 5.39
CA VAL A 180 -9.83 23.38 5.78
C VAL A 180 -9.69 23.48 7.30
N SER A 181 -9.14 22.43 7.90
CA SER A 181 -8.69 22.39 9.29
C SER A 181 -7.34 21.68 9.34
N ALA A 182 -6.40 22.26 10.08
CA ALA A 182 -5.05 21.74 10.28
C ALA A 182 -4.72 21.66 11.77
N LEU A 183 -3.49 21.30 12.12
CA LEU A 183 -2.97 21.44 13.48
C LEU A 183 -2.02 22.64 13.54
N ASP A 184 -2.10 23.38 14.66
CA ASP A 184 -1.10 24.41 14.97
C ASP A 184 0.23 23.78 15.45
N GLU A 185 1.24 24.60 15.72
CA GLU A 185 2.55 24.16 16.21
C GLU A 185 2.49 23.39 17.53
N LYS A 186 1.42 23.56 18.31
CA LYS A 186 1.18 22.84 19.57
C LYS A 186 0.32 21.59 19.39
N GLY A 187 0.01 21.19 18.15
CA GLY A 187 -0.81 20.04 17.84
C GLY A 187 -2.31 20.24 18.10
N ARG A 188 -2.79 21.48 18.22
CA ARG A 188 -4.21 21.80 18.43
C ARG A 188 -4.89 22.06 17.08
N PRO A 189 -6.14 21.61 16.89
CA PRO A 189 -6.88 21.94 15.67
C PRO A 189 -7.00 23.46 15.48
N THR A 190 -6.69 23.91 14.25
CA THR A 190 -6.95 25.30 13.83
C THR A 190 -8.46 25.54 13.69
N PRO A 191 -8.92 26.78 13.77
CA PRO A 191 -10.30 27.09 13.41
C PRO A 191 -10.66 26.54 12.03
N LEU A 192 -11.85 25.99 11.91
CA LEU A 192 -12.38 25.52 10.62
C LEU A 192 -12.61 26.70 9.69
N THR A 193 -12.05 26.67 8.50
CA THR A 193 -12.07 27.82 7.58
C THR A 193 -12.60 27.42 6.21
N PRO A 194 -13.73 28.01 5.76
CA PRO A 194 -14.12 27.95 4.35
C PRO A 194 -13.08 28.69 3.50
N THR A 195 -12.53 28.01 2.51
CA THR A 195 -11.37 28.50 1.76
C THR A 195 -11.64 28.37 0.26
N LEU A 196 -11.36 29.44 -0.49
CA LEU A 196 -11.28 29.38 -1.95
C LEU A 196 -9.88 28.92 -2.34
N LEU A 197 -9.81 27.77 -3.00
CA LEU A 197 -8.55 27.18 -3.42
C LEU A 197 -8.04 27.83 -4.71
N GLN A 198 -6.73 27.92 -4.83
CA GLN A 198 -6.11 28.38 -6.08
C GLN A 198 -6.34 27.33 -7.18
N ALA A 199 -6.66 27.76 -8.38
CA ALA A 199 -6.78 26.87 -9.53
C ALA A 199 -5.44 26.13 -9.80
N PRO A 200 -5.50 24.85 -10.22
CA PRO A 200 -4.31 24.10 -10.59
C PRO A 200 -3.50 24.81 -11.68
N LYS A 201 -2.18 24.82 -11.54
CA LYS A 201 -1.28 25.38 -12.56
C LYS A 201 -0.99 24.41 -13.71
N SER A 202 -1.39 23.14 -13.56
CA SER A 202 -1.22 22.08 -14.54
C SER A 202 -2.47 21.91 -15.42
N ARG A 203 -2.28 21.28 -16.57
CA ARG A 203 -3.40 20.87 -17.43
C ARG A 203 -4.31 19.90 -16.66
N MET A 204 -5.62 20.18 -16.66
CA MET A 204 -6.64 19.31 -16.09
C MET A 204 -7.19 18.37 -17.18
N ASP A 205 -6.34 17.45 -17.63
CA ASP A 205 -6.68 16.48 -18.66
C ASP A 205 -5.80 15.23 -18.50
N ILE A 206 -6.21 14.12 -19.10
CA ILE A 206 -5.44 12.88 -19.13
C ILE A 206 -4.24 13.01 -20.09
N LEU A 207 -3.18 12.27 -19.78
CA LEU A 207 -2.05 12.12 -20.71
C LEU A 207 -2.44 11.18 -21.84
N SER A 208 -2.08 11.54 -23.06
CA SER A 208 -2.14 10.62 -24.20
C SER A 208 -1.11 9.49 -24.04
N PRO A 209 -1.32 8.33 -24.68
CA PRO A 209 -0.33 7.24 -24.67
C PRO A 209 1.07 7.67 -25.12
N ALA A 210 1.16 8.59 -26.08
CA ALA A 210 2.43 9.12 -26.56
C ALA A 210 3.15 9.99 -25.53
N GLU A 211 2.42 10.88 -24.84
CA GLU A 211 2.96 11.69 -23.75
C GLU A 211 3.45 10.82 -22.60
N LEU A 212 2.67 9.77 -22.26
CA LEU A 212 3.04 8.82 -21.20
C LEU A 212 4.31 8.04 -21.57
N SER A 213 4.44 7.58 -22.85
CA SER A 213 5.64 6.92 -23.35
C SER A 213 6.86 7.84 -23.25
N THR A 214 6.72 9.10 -23.68
CA THR A 214 7.80 10.08 -23.62
C THR A 214 8.26 10.33 -22.17
N LEU A 215 7.34 10.45 -21.23
CA LEU A 215 7.66 10.60 -19.80
C LEU A 215 8.40 9.37 -19.26
N ASN A 216 7.93 8.17 -19.59
CA ASN A 216 8.58 6.94 -19.17
C ASN A 216 9.98 6.80 -19.75
N GLU A 217 10.16 7.19 -21.03
CA GLU A 217 11.47 7.15 -21.72
C GLU A 217 12.49 8.10 -21.12
N SER A 218 12.04 9.24 -20.59
CA SER A 218 12.90 10.20 -19.93
C SER A 218 13.30 9.77 -18.50
N SER A 219 12.65 8.77 -17.93
CA SER A 219 12.89 8.34 -16.55
C SER A 219 14.19 7.55 -16.40
N GLN A 220 15.07 8.02 -15.51
CA GLN A 220 16.30 7.30 -15.15
C GLN A 220 16.01 5.93 -14.50
N LEU A 221 14.81 5.73 -13.91
CA LEU A 221 14.42 4.47 -13.29
C LEU A 221 14.00 3.41 -14.32
N ARG A 222 13.72 3.82 -15.56
CA ARG A 222 13.34 2.88 -16.62
C ARG A 222 14.37 1.76 -16.79
N ILE A 223 15.65 2.11 -16.86
CA ILE A 223 16.73 1.12 -17.03
C ILE A 223 16.73 0.16 -15.85
N LYS A 224 16.67 0.69 -14.63
CA LYS A 224 16.70 -0.11 -13.39
C LYS A 224 15.52 -1.08 -13.29
N TYR A 225 14.32 -0.68 -13.72
CA TYR A 225 13.08 -1.46 -13.52
C TYR A 225 12.58 -2.20 -14.75
N ASN A 226 13.19 -2.00 -15.94
CA ASN A 226 12.92 -2.81 -17.11
C ASN A 226 13.75 -4.09 -17.17
N GLU A 227 14.78 -4.24 -16.33
CA GLU A 227 15.49 -5.49 -16.23
C GLU A 227 14.63 -6.52 -15.46
N PHE A 228 14.37 -7.63 -16.12
CA PHE A 228 13.71 -8.78 -15.50
C PHE A 228 14.69 -9.44 -14.52
N ILE A 229 14.39 -9.37 -13.23
CA ILE A 229 15.18 -10.03 -12.19
C ILE A 229 14.57 -11.39 -11.93
N ASP A 230 15.23 -12.43 -12.44
CA ASP A 230 14.90 -13.83 -12.16
C ASP A 230 16.04 -14.44 -11.33
N ARG A 231 15.88 -14.46 -10.03
CA ARG A 231 16.78 -15.15 -9.12
C ARG A 231 16.24 -16.53 -8.81
N ASN A 232 17.12 -17.52 -8.69
CA ASN A 232 16.72 -18.86 -8.28
C ASN A 232 15.89 -18.80 -6.98
N SER A 233 14.62 -19.12 -7.08
CA SER A 233 13.73 -19.17 -5.93
C SER A 233 14.18 -20.22 -4.92
N ALA A 234 13.80 -20.07 -3.66
CA ALA A 234 14.07 -21.08 -2.62
C ALA A 234 13.52 -22.46 -3.04
N TYR A 235 12.42 -22.48 -3.80
CA TYR A 235 11.85 -23.71 -4.36
C TYR A 235 12.76 -24.35 -5.40
N GLU A 236 13.36 -23.57 -6.30
CA GLU A 236 14.27 -24.07 -7.34
C GLU A 236 15.58 -24.57 -6.73
N ILE A 237 16.13 -23.83 -5.77
CA ILE A 237 17.33 -24.26 -5.01
C ILE A 237 17.05 -25.57 -4.26
N LEU A 238 15.89 -25.68 -3.61
CA LEU A 238 15.50 -26.89 -2.89
C LEU A 238 15.24 -28.06 -3.85
N SER A 239 14.56 -27.81 -4.96
CA SER A 239 14.28 -28.79 -5.99
C SER A 239 15.56 -29.30 -6.66
N ALA A 240 16.53 -28.40 -6.92
CA ALA A 240 17.85 -28.76 -7.44
C ALA A 240 18.65 -29.61 -6.44
N LYS A 241 18.60 -29.26 -5.14
CA LYS A 241 19.23 -30.07 -4.07
C LYS A 241 18.58 -31.44 -3.94
N ILE A 242 17.25 -31.56 -3.97
CA ILE A 242 16.53 -32.83 -3.93
C ILE A 242 16.87 -33.69 -5.14
N LYS A 243 16.93 -33.10 -6.36
CA LYS A 243 17.35 -33.80 -7.59
C LYS A 243 18.78 -34.32 -7.50
N LYS A 244 19.72 -33.55 -6.89
CA LYS A 244 21.11 -33.99 -6.65
C LYS A 244 21.17 -35.15 -5.67
N ILE A 245 20.44 -35.10 -4.56
CA ILE A 245 20.40 -36.15 -3.53
C ILE A 245 19.83 -37.45 -4.13
N ASN A 246 18.75 -37.35 -4.91
CA ASN A 246 18.14 -38.48 -5.58
C ASN A 246 19.02 -39.12 -6.67
N LYS A 247 19.89 -38.34 -7.32
CA LYS A 247 20.90 -38.85 -8.28
C LYS A 247 22.04 -39.57 -7.57
N THR A 248 22.43 -39.12 -6.38
CA THR A 248 23.52 -39.73 -5.61
C THR A 248 23.10 -41.01 -4.86
N GLN A 249 21.77 -41.23 -4.68
CA GLN A 249 21.17 -42.39 -4.04
C GLN A 249 20.53 -43.37 -5.03
N ALA A 250 20.97 -43.42 -6.27
CA ALA A 250 20.56 -44.46 -7.19
C ALA A 250 21.09 -45.84 -6.72
N PRO A 251 20.27 -46.74 -6.21
CA PRO A 251 20.76 -48.02 -5.69
C PRO A 251 21.05 -48.97 -6.83
N GLN A 252 22.18 -49.64 -6.73
CA GLN A 252 22.44 -50.86 -7.48
C GLN A 252 21.27 -51.84 -7.31
N ARG A 253 20.73 -52.27 -8.43
CA ARG A 253 19.63 -53.23 -8.53
C ARG A 253 20.03 -54.54 -7.83
N LYS A 254 19.37 -54.85 -6.72
CA LYS A 254 19.18 -56.24 -6.27
C LYS A 254 17.70 -56.58 -6.49
N THR A 255 17.47 -57.60 -7.30
CA THR A 255 16.18 -58.14 -7.61
C THR A 255 15.61 -58.88 -6.40
N SER A 256 14.42 -58.50 -5.91
CA SER A 256 13.46 -59.42 -5.28
C SER A 256 12.06 -58.82 -5.30
N LYS A 257 11.10 -59.65 -5.67
CA LYS A 257 9.65 -59.37 -5.80
C LYS A 257 9.01 -59.19 -4.42
N SER A 258 8.27 -58.09 -4.25
CA SER A 258 7.10 -58.06 -3.38
C SER A 258 6.25 -56.82 -3.66
N ARG A 259 4.96 -57.06 -3.86
CA ARG A 259 3.91 -56.10 -4.20
C ARG A 259 3.44 -55.42 -2.92
N SER A 260 3.70 -54.11 -2.72
CA SER A 260 2.92 -53.27 -1.80
C SER A 260 2.86 -51.87 -2.35
N GLN A 261 1.68 -51.26 -2.32
CA GLN A 261 1.42 -49.90 -2.78
C GLN A 261 2.36 -48.93 -2.11
N ARG A 262 3.29 -48.33 -2.88
CA ARG A 262 4.19 -47.28 -2.40
C ARG A 262 3.55 -45.92 -2.68
N GLN A 263 3.21 -45.20 -1.63
CA GLN A 263 3.01 -43.76 -1.68
C GLN A 263 4.27 -43.08 -2.18
N ASN A 264 4.10 -42.06 -3.04
CA ASN A 264 5.18 -41.28 -3.63
C ASN A 264 6.11 -40.72 -2.56
N PRO A 265 7.45 -40.96 -2.62
CA PRO A 265 8.39 -40.52 -1.58
C PRO A 265 8.42 -39.01 -1.39
N ILE A 266 8.04 -38.24 -2.41
CA ILE A 266 7.92 -36.77 -2.35
C ILE A 266 6.82 -36.33 -1.38
N VAL A 267 5.68 -37.01 -1.37
CA VAL A 267 4.56 -36.71 -0.45
C VAL A 267 4.96 -37.00 0.99
N LYS A 268 5.75 -38.01 1.23
CA LYS A 268 6.21 -38.41 2.58
C LYS A 268 7.26 -37.43 3.17
N VAL A 269 8.08 -36.82 2.33
CA VAL A 269 9.04 -35.79 2.75
C VAL A 269 8.34 -34.46 3.02
N LEU A 270 7.41 -34.07 2.18
CA LEU A 270 6.64 -32.82 2.33
C LEU A 270 5.68 -32.84 3.54
N THR A 271 5.23 -34.04 3.97
CA THR A 271 4.35 -34.21 5.13
C THR A 271 5.10 -34.56 6.41
N SER A 272 6.44 -34.71 6.37
CA SER A 272 7.21 -35.04 7.56
C SER A 272 7.27 -33.84 8.52
N ALA A 273 7.10 -34.12 9.82
CA ALA A 273 7.18 -33.11 10.87
C ALA A 273 8.53 -32.38 10.89
N THR A 274 9.58 -33.01 10.39
CA THR A 274 10.94 -32.47 10.29
C THR A 274 11.04 -31.44 9.17
N PHE A 275 10.39 -31.65 8.03
CA PHE A 275 10.35 -30.71 6.91
C PHE A 275 9.53 -29.46 7.29
N ILE A 276 8.38 -29.65 7.92
CA ILE A 276 7.54 -28.57 8.41
C ILE A 276 8.28 -27.71 9.45
N ARG A 277 9.02 -28.32 10.38
CA ARG A 277 9.85 -27.58 11.35
C ARG A 277 11.02 -26.85 10.71
N ALA A 278 11.65 -27.39 9.67
CA ALA A 278 12.73 -26.75 8.96
C ALA A 278 12.26 -25.50 8.19
N VAL A 279 11.10 -25.58 7.54
CA VAL A 279 10.49 -24.43 6.84
C VAL A 279 10.07 -23.33 7.83
N PHE A 280 9.48 -23.69 8.97
CA PHE A 280 9.15 -22.74 10.04
C PHE A 280 10.40 -22.16 10.73
N GLY A 281 11.49 -22.92 10.82
CA GLY A 281 12.76 -22.44 11.36
C GLY A 281 13.46 -21.42 10.46
N ILE A 282 13.32 -21.55 9.14
CA ILE A 282 13.86 -20.59 8.17
C ILE A 282 13.01 -19.32 8.15
N LEU A 283 11.68 -19.45 8.16
CA LEU A 283 10.77 -18.31 8.26
C LEU A 283 10.97 -17.49 9.54
N LYS A 284 11.35 -18.12 10.64
CA LYS A 284 11.63 -17.45 11.93
C LYS A 284 12.97 -16.71 11.98
N LYS A 285 13.87 -16.95 11.02
CA LYS A 285 15.18 -16.28 10.89
C LYS A 285 15.20 -15.16 9.85
N VAL A 286 14.09 -14.98 9.10
CA VAL A 286 13.94 -13.99 8.02
C VAL A 286 12.88 -12.96 8.38
N VAL A 287 12.25 -13.10 9.56
CA VAL A 287 11.34 -12.10 10.16
C VAL A 287 12.03 -11.42 11.33
#